data_7d8411d27d752b838ad215ece1d7436f
#
_entry.id   7d8411d27d752b838ad215ece1d7436f
#
_cell.length_a   1.000
_cell.length_b   1.000
_cell.length_c   1.000
_cell.angle_alpha   90.00
_cell.angle_beta   90.00
_cell.angle_gamma   90.00
#
_symmetry.space_group_name_H-M   'P 1'
#
loop_
_entity.id
_entity.type
_entity.pdbx_description
1 polymer ?
#
loop_
_entity_poly.entity_id
_entity_poly.type
_entity_poly.pdbx_seq_one_letter_code
_entity_poly.pdbx_strand_id
1 'polypeptide(L)'
;VRRHGSALLILLVVLGSATASGQPPDAPAPASFQLLAGQVAALFPVVQSEVVEVQGQRVTLAAGRAQGVQPGLELTVVREGRELYHPTTGKLLGRAEEVLGRLVVTEVFDAYAVATFYADPKSPGPPSPGDRARVGEGKVRLAVVTLSSGGRPRVVEAATAELVQELERTGRFHVAFADQVAVWLAQERITPEEFLRGQGLRRAAERFRLAHLLVIHHTTVQGRPFMEVRLFSPGGDAPRLEHALFVPSSVKPAPAQQFSSAPGGGQVRVERRSLLERLLSGDFEPNRYSAGAASIPIRTLATFPFAVLSMDVAVAPHDRVPRIVVTDGQRVYLYRLNSQQVLEPEWTHDKLMVGTILSVQLADLNGDGVLDVVVNRQDAKTGMASYILTTRDRRPVFLAQDIPLILLAMDEQGEGLNKVLWGQRYNPETVWVRGAVSRYALKGTELVPTSRVLSHDAFRATGATFANITGAKERVLAFVDEQGRLTITNSVGHELWRSSMTVGGGLVTAQVKLTQLGTIVEKSFRIEPQPLAVDLDGDGVQEIVVPVNQGEAGRLAVVFRGPAGFRIQVVNSGFEGMVTGLGAIPNADGTVPSLVAAVVQRRGLVLRSSGETHLLMTVPE
;
A
#
# COMPACT_ATOMS: atom_id res chain seq x y z
N VAL A 1 25.88 -38.17 74.35
CA VAL A 1 26.14 -36.79 74.76
C VAL A 1 26.12 -35.87 73.55
N ARG A 2 25.02 -35.17 73.31
CA ARG A 2 24.80 -33.78 72.81
C ARG A 2 25.72 -33.27 71.73
N ARG A 3 25.29 -32.65 70.66
CA ARG A 3 24.44 -31.41 70.55
C ARG A 3 23.88 -31.25 69.15
N HIS A 4 22.66 -30.72 69.09
CA HIS A 4 21.95 -30.21 67.93
C HIS A 4 22.67 -29.00 67.32
N GLY A 5 22.75 -28.93 66.00
CA GLY A 5 23.09 -27.76 65.22
C GLY A 5 22.14 -27.65 64.04
N SER A 6 21.09 -26.85 64.21
CA SER A 6 20.14 -26.49 63.12
C SER A 6 20.83 -25.66 62.06
N ALA A 7 20.95 -26.18 60.87
CA ALA A 7 21.36 -25.41 59.70
C ALA A 7 20.11 -24.79 59.05
N LEU A 8 20.01 -23.48 59.13
CA LEU A 8 19.01 -22.65 58.53
C LEU A 8 19.28 -22.59 57.00
N LEU A 9 18.45 -23.25 56.22
CA LEU A 9 18.51 -23.22 54.76
C LEU A 9 17.82 -21.90 54.32
N ILE A 10 18.59 -20.87 53.95
CA ILE A 10 18.09 -19.64 53.33
C ILE A 10 17.80 -19.95 51.87
N LEU A 11 16.52 -20.07 51.54
CA LEU A 11 16.03 -20.19 50.19
C LEU A 11 16.07 -18.81 49.54
N LEU A 12 17.09 -18.55 48.73
CA LEU A 12 17.21 -17.33 47.91
C LEU A 12 16.24 -17.47 46.72
N VAL A 13 15.03 -16.90 46.87
CA VAL A 13 14.11 -16.70 45.74
C VAL A 13 14.67 -15.58 44.88
N VAL A 14 15.33 -15.93 43.77
CA VAL A 14 15.68 -14.99 42.72
C VAL A 14 14.39 -14.67 41.95
N LEU A 15 13.73 -13.59 42.33
CA LEU A 15 12.70 -12.95 41.53
C LEU A 15 13.38 -12.39 40.27
N GLY A 16 13.35 -13.16 39.19
CA GLY A 16 13.68 -12.68 37.85
C GLY A 16 12.65 -11.61 37.46
N SER A 17 13.04 -10.34 37.59
CA SER A 17 12.34 -9.22 37.01
C SER A 17 12.38 -9.38 35.50
N ALA A 18 11.32 -9.89 34.90
CA ALA A 18 11.07 -9.74 33.47
C ALA A 18 10.93 -8.24 33.22
N THR A 19 11.98 -7.59 32.77
CA THR A 19 11.91 -6.25 32.19
C THR A 19 11.07 -6.41 30.93
N ALA A 20 9.78 -6.10 31.05
CA ALA A 20 9.00 -5.71 29.91
C ALA A 20 9.75 -4.54 29.27
N SER A 21 10.30 -4.72 28.09
CA SER A 21 10.78 -3.66 27.23
C SER A 21 9.56 -2.86 26.79
N GLY A 22 9.07 -2.01 27.69
CA GLY A 22 8.15 -0.94 27.37
C GLY A 22 8.92 0.00 26.45
N GLN A 23 8.37 0.26 25.29
CA GLN A 23 8.76 1.37 24.43
C GLN A 23 8.92 2.61 25.35
N PRO A 24 10.03 3.35 25.28
CA PRO A 24 10.16 4.55 26.08
C PRO A 24 8.98 5.48 25.76
N PRO A 25 8.38 6.14 26.78
CA PRO A 25 7.31 7.08 26.52
C PRO A 25 7.81 8.11 25.51
N ASP A 26 7.01 8.34 24.47
CA ASP A 26 7.31 9.30 23.41
C ASP A 26 7.75 10.63 24.06
N ALA A 27 8.95 11.09 23.70
CA ALA A 27 9.40 12.40 24.14
C ALA A 27 8.38 13.45 23.66
N PRO A 28 8.03 14.46 24.50
CA PRO A 28 7.06 15.45 24.09
C PRO A 28 7.55 16.17 22.84
N ALA A 29 6.66 16.28 21.84
CA ALA A 29 6.98 16.96 20.59
C ALA A 29 7.40 18.43 20.85
N PRO A 30 8.22 19.02 19.97
CA PRO A 30 8.61 20.42 20.09
C PRO A 30 7.39 21.32 20.20
N ALA A 31 7.44 22.27 21.14
CA ALA A 31 6.35 23.22 21.37
C ALA A 31 5.90 23.96 20.08
N SER A 32 6.81 24.17 19.13
CA SER A 32 6.52 24.76 17.82
C SER A 32 5.58 23.92 16.97
N PHE A 33 5.71 22.58 17.00
CA PHE A 33 4.81 21.69 16.25
C PHE A 33 3.46 21.57 16.93
N GLN A 34 3.41 21.56 18.26
CA GLN A 34 2.15 21.61 19.01
C GLN A 34 1.37 22.89 18.72
N LEU A 35 2.07 24.04 18.73
CA LEU A 35 1.46 25.32 18.39
C LEU A 35 0.92 25.33 16.95
N LEU A 36 1.71 24.85 15.99
CA LEU A 36 1.30 24.79 14.58
C LEU A 36 0.11 23.86 14.39
N ALA A 37 0.13 22.67 15.00
CA ALA A 37 -1.01 21.73 14.94
C ALA A 37 -2.27 22.35 15.57
N GLY A 38 -2.14 23.08 16.67
CA GLY A 38 -3.23 23.84 17.28
C GLY A 38 -3.78 24.95 16.38
N GLN A 39 -2.91 25.67 15.69
CA GLN A 39 -3.33 26.68 14.69
C GLN A 39 -4.07 26.08 13.51
N VAL A 40 -3.58 24.95 12.99
CA VAL A 40 -4.28 24.19 11.93
C VAL A 40 -5.66 23.72 12.44
N ALA A 41 -5.72 23.15 13.64
CA ALA A 41 -6.98 22.65 14.22
C ALA A 41 -8.00 23.77 14.47
N ALA A 42 -7.55 24.98 14.84
CA ALA A 42 -8.43 26.13 15.04
C ALA A 42 -9.16 26.57 13.75
N LEU A 43 -8.61 26.26 12.57
CA LEU A 43 -9.27 26.51 11.29
C LEU A 43 -10.39 25.52 10.97
N PHE A 44 -10.55 24.47 11.77
CA PHE A 44 -11.57 23.43 11.64
C PHE A 44 -12.36 23.30 12.96
N PRO A 45 -13.15 24.30 13.34
CA PRO A 45 -13.88 24.28 14.61
C PRO A 45 -14.90 23.17 14.68
N VAL A 46 -15.19 22.69 15.88
CA VAL A 46 -16.35 21.80 16.13
C VAL A 46 -17.59 22.69 16.17
N VAL A 47 -18.39 22.62 15.12
CA VAL A 47 -19.65 23.35 15.06
C VAL A 47 -20.79 22.37 15.33
N GLN A 48 -21.63 22.73 16.30
CA GLN A 48 -22.95 22.13 16.50
C GLN A 48 -24.01 23.20 16.31
N SER A 49 -25.07 22.87 15.60
CA SER A 49 -26.16 23.79 15.29
C SER A 49 -27.44 23.01 15.20
N GLU A 50 -28.55 23.74 15.29
CA GLU A 50 -29.88 23.24 14.99
C GLU A 50 -30.34 23.79 13.64
N VAL A 51 -31.12 23.00 12.93
CA VAL A 51 -31.83 23.44 11.73
C VAL A 51 -32.99 24.35 12.18
N VAL A 52 -32.97 25.59 11.72
CA VAL A 52 -34.01 26.58 12.05
C VAL A 52 -35.13 26.58 11.00
N GLU A 53 -34.75 26.53 9.74
CA GLU A 53 -35.68 26.62 8.62
C GLU A 53 -35.19 25.76 7.44
N VAL A 54 -36.14 25.20 6.69
CA VAL A 54 -35.88 24.42 5.50
C VAL A 54 -36.77 24.90 4.36
N GLN A 55 -36.15 25.33 3.26
CA GLN A 55 -36.81 25.75 2.02
C GLN A 55 -36.25 24.93 0.85
N GLY A 56 -36.84 23.76 0.58
CA GLY A 56 -36.32 22.81 -0.41
C GLY A 56 -34.93 22.28 -0.02
N GLN A 57 -33.90 22.60 -0.80
CA GLN A 57 -32.53 22.25 -0.47
C GLN A 57 -31.79 23.30 0.38
N ARG A 58 -32.40 24.48 0.56
CA ARG A 58 -31.81 25.55 1.36
C ARG A 58 -32.19 25.35 2.83
N VAL A 59 -31.19 25.29 3.69
CA VAL A 59 -31.35 25.06 5.13
C VAL A 59 -30.68 26.18 5.90
N THR A 60 -31.40 26.77 6.84
CA THR A 60 -30.87 27.78 7.76
C THR A 60 -30.48 27.13 9.08
N LEU A 61 -29.30 27.46 9.56
CA LEU A 61 -28.68 26.94 10.79
C LEU A 61 -28.63 28.00 11.87
N ALA A 62 -28.87 27.63 13.13
CA ALA A 62 -28.78 28.51 14.31
C ALA A 62 -27.33 28.86 14.72
N ALA A 63 -26.32 28.55 13.92
CA ALA A 63 -24.95 28.89 14.17
C ALA A 63 -24.37 29.71 13.01
N GLY A 64 -23.62 30.74 13.33
CA GLY A 64 -23.00 31.65 12.37
C GLY A 64 -21.48 31.80 12.61
N ARG A 65 -20.97 32.97 12.20
CA ARG A 65 -19.54 33.28 12.31
C ARG A 65 -19.04 33.24 13.76
N ALA A 66 -19.88 33.67 14.70
CA ALA A 66 -19.54 33.67 16.12
C ALA A 66 -19.30 32.28 16.70
N GLN A 67 -19.89 31.22 16.11
CA GLN A 67 -19.70 29.83 16.46
C GLN A 67 -18.66 29.12 15.56
N GLY A 68 -17.93 29.86 14.74
CA GLY A 68 -16.88 29.31 13.88
C GLY A 68 -17.38 28.72 12.56
N VAL A 69 -18.62 28.98 12.16
CA VAL A 69 -19.12 28.55 10.85
C VAL A 69 -18.43 29.35 9.74
N GLN A 70 -18.02 28.68 8.69
CA GLN A 70 -17.36 29.27 7.53
C GLN A 70 -17.99 28.77 6.25
N PRO A 71 -17.99 29.55 5.15
CA PRO A 71 -18.44 29.08 3.85
C PRO A 71 -17.65 27.82 3.42
N GLY A 72 -18.35 26.83 2.86
CA GLY A 72 -17.76 25.54 2.48
C GLY A 72 -17.63 24.53 3.62
N LEU A 73 -18.01 24.88 4.86
CA LEU A 73 -18.04 23.92 5.96
C LEU A 73 -19.12 22.86 5.70
N GLU A 74 -18.74 21.58 5.83
CA GLU A 74 -19.68 20.47 5.74
C GLU A 74 -20.14 20.04 7.13
N LEU A 75 -21.47 19.92 7.31
CA LEU A 75 -22.08 19.41 8.54
C LEU A 75 -22.95 18.19 8.19
N THR A 76 -22.96 17.22 9.10
CA THR A 76 -23.90 16.09 9.04
C THR A 76 -25.19 16.48 9.75
N VAL A 77 -26.33 16.25 9.11
CA VAL A 77 -27.65 16.45 9.73
C VAL A 77 -28.12 15.12 10.28
N VAL A 78 -28.52 15.16 11.54
CA VAL A 78 -29.03 13.99 12.25
C VAL A 78 -30.36 14.34 12.92
N ARG A 79 -31.29 13.38 12.90
CA ARG A 79 -32.56 13.43 13.66
C ARG A 79 -32.44 12.56 14.89
N GLU A 80 -32.81 13.09 16.05
CA GLU A 80 -32.92 12.31 17.27
C GLU A 80 -34.12 11.38 17.18
N GLY A 81 -33.87 10.09 17.31
CA GLY A 81 -34.90 9.05 17.37
C GLY A 81 -35.24 8.62 18.81
N ARG A 82 -35.57 7.34 18.95
CA ARG A 82 -35.96 6.74 20.25
C ARG A 82 -34.84 6.75 21.28
N GLU A 83 -35.22 6.80 22.55
CA GLU A 83 -34.28 6.63 23.66
C GLU A 83 -33.74 5.19 23.72
N LEU A 84 -32.45 5.09 23.96
CA LEU A 84 -31.75 3.83 24.09
C LEU A 84 -31.44 3.56 25.57
N TYR A 85 -31.92 2.45 26.05
CA TYR A 85 -31.67 2.01 27.43
C TYR A 85 -30.77 0.78 27.46
N HIS A 86 -29.88 0.70 28.45
CA HIS A 86 -29.05 -0.47 28.66
C HIS A 86 -29.94 -1.68 29.04
N PRO A 87 -29.86 -2.79 28.29
CA PRO A 87 -30.84 -3.88 28.43
C PRO A 87 -30.85 -4.54 29.82
N THR A 88 -29.72 -4.49 30.53
CA THR A 88 -29.58 -5.16 31.87
C THR A 88 -29.75 -4.18 33.02
N THR A 89 -29.33 -2.92 32.87
CA THR A 89 -29.34 -1.96 34.00
C THR A 89 -30.47 -0.95 33.93
N GLY A 90 -31.22 -0.88 32.83
CA GLY A 90 -32.27 0.11 32.60
C GLY A 90 -31.77 1.57 32.49
N LYS A 91 -30.44 1.79 32.51
CA LYS A 91 -29.86 3.14 32.45
C LYS A 91 -30.03 3.71 31.07
N LEU A 92 -30.46 4.97 30.95
CA LEU A 92 -30.50 5.71 29.69
C LEU A 92 -29.07 5.85 29.15
N LEU A 93 -28.85 5.34 27.93
CA LEU A 93 -27.57 5.42 27.22
C LEU A 93 -27.52 6.64 26.27
N GLY A 94 -28.68 7.17 25.86
CA GLY A 94 -28.80 8.27 24.91
C GLY A 94 -30.01 8.08 24.00
N ARG A 95 -30.04 8.81 22.88
CA ARG A 95 -31.04 8.66 21.82
C ARG A 95 -30.42 8.10 20.56
N ALA A 96 -31.16 7.28 19.84
CA ALA A 96 -30.75 6.82 18.51
C ALA A 96 -30.68 8.04 17.58
N GLU A 97 -29.65 8.14 16.79
CA GLU A 97 -29.51 9.18 15.78
C GLU A 97 -29.69 8.59 14.38
N GLU A 98 -30.49 9.22 13.57
CA GLU A 98 -30.68 8.88 12.15
C GLU A 98 -30.02 9.94 11.29
N VAL A 99 -29.06 9.54 10.46
CA VAL A 99 -28.37 10.44 9.55
C VAL A 99 -29.31 10.77 8.38
N LEU A 100 -29.62 12.06 8.19
CA LEU A 100 -30.46 12.52 7.11
C LEU A 100 -29.66 12.86 5.85
N GLY A 101 -28.43 13.35 6.02
CA GLY A 101 -27.59 13.76 4.93
C GLY A 101 -26.51 14.75 5.38
N ARG A 102 -26.00 15.52 4.42
CA ARG A 102 -24.98 16.55 4.67
C ARG A 102 -25.46 17.93 4.24
N LEU A 103 -24.99 18.94 4.94
CA LEU A 103 -25.13 20.35 4.61
C LEU A 103 -23.78 20.90 4.16
N VAL A 104 -23.77 21.69 3.12
CA VAL A 104 -22.62 22.50 2.69
C VAL A 104 -22.99 23.97 2.90
N VAL A 105 -22.28 24.65 3.80
CA VAL A 105 -22.51 26.04 4.11
C VAL A 105 -22.20 26.94 2.92
N THR A 106 -23.16 27.75 2.49
CA THR A 106 -23.01 28.65 1.34
C THR A 106 -22.85 30.10 1.77
N GLU A 107 -23.61 30.54 2.79
CA GLU A 107 -23.59 31.91 3.29
C GLU A 107 -23.47 31.92 4.81
N VAL A 108 -22.68 32.85 5.38
CA VAL A 108 -22.44 32.93 6.83
C VAL A 108 -22.71 34.37 7.30
N PHE A 109 -23.61 34.47 8.26
CA PHE A 109 -23.94 35.69 8.99
C PHE A 109 -23.37 35.57 10.43
N ASP A 110 -23.50 36.60 11.23
CA ASP A 110 -22.92 36.59 12.57
C ASP A 110 -23.58 35.55 13.50
N ALA A 111 -24.92 35.42 13.45
CA ALA A 111 -25.69 34.56 14.33
C ALA A 111 -26.26 33.29 13.64
N TYR A 112 -26.26 33.22 12.33
CA TYR A 112 -26.81 32.09 11.57
C TYR A 112 -26.05 31.87 10.28
N ALA A 113 -26.25 30.71 9.66
CA ALA A 113 -25.70 30.38 8.36
C ALA A 113 -26.75 29.73 7.47
N VAL A 114 -26.54 29.82 6.16
CA VAL A 114 -27.35 29.16 5.15
C VAL A 114 -26.50 28.10 4.47
N ALA A 115 -27.07 26.92 4.28
CA ALA A 115 -26.42 25.77 3.70
C ALA A 115 -27.29 25.07 2.67
N THR A 116 -26.68 24.35 1.76
CA THR A 116 -27.36 23.46 0.80
C THR A 116 -27.36 22.03 1.32
N PHE A 117 -28.53 21.41 1.35
CA PHE A 117 -28.73 20.04 1.80
C PHE A 117 -28.53 19.02 0.66
N TYR A 118 -27.82 17.96 0.96
CA TYR A 118 -27.64 16.78 0.12
C TYR A 118 -28.07 15.55 0.89
N ALA A 119 -29.14 14.89 0.45
CA ALA A 119 -29.71 13.73 1.13
C ALA A 119 -28.75 12.51 1.10
N ASP A 120 -28.73 11.77 2.21
CA ASP A 120 -28.14 10.42 2.20
C ASP A 120 -29.09 9.47 1.46
N PRO A 121 -28.61 8.54 0.61
CA PRO A 121 -29.47 7.57 -0.08
C PRO A 121 -30.32 6.69 0.85
N LYS A 122 -29.93 6.56 2.12
CA LYS A 122 -30.63 5.80 3.15
C LYS A 122 -31.46 6.68 4.10
N SER A 123 -31.53 7.97 3.81
CA SER A 123 -32.23 8.93 4.67
C SER A 123 -33.74 8.63 4.75
N PRO A 124 -34.33 8.73 5.94
CA PRO A 124 -35.79 8.61 6.12
C PRO A 124 -36.59 9.82 5.58
N GLY A 125 -35.90 10.90 5.15
CA GLY A 125 -36.55 12.10 4.59
C GLY A 125 -35.69 13.35 4.68
N PRO A 126 -36.22 14.49 4.23
CA PRO A 126 -35.54 15.78 4.31
C PRO A 126 -35.41 16.27 5.76
N PRO A 127 -34.46 17.18 6.04
CA PRO A 127 -34.32 17.79 7.35
C PRO A 127 -35.56 18.62 7.71
N SER A 128 -35.81 18.79 9.00
CA SER A 128 -36.87 19.57 9.59
C SER A 128 -36.30 20.52 10.65
N PRO A 129 -37.00 21.64 10.96
CA PRO A 129 -36.62 22.48 12.09
C PRO A 129 -36.49 21.65 13.38
N GLY A 130 -35.41 21.87 14.15
CA GLY A 130 -35.06 21.12 15.35
C GLY A 130 -34.13 19.91 15.11
N ASP A 131 -33.88 19.49 13.87
CA ASP A 131 -32.85 18.50 13.56
C ASP A 131 -31.48 19.10 13.87
N ARG A 132 -30.56 18.24 14.32
CA ARG A 132 -29.19 18.68 14.66
C ARG A 132 -28.28 18.62 13.45
N ALA A 133 -27.53 19.70 13.27
CA ALA A 133 -26.44 19.77 12.32
C ALA A 133 -25.12 19.88 13.08
N ARG A 134 -24.20 18.97 12.82
CA ARG A 134 -22.87 19.01 13.46
C ARG A 134 -21.78 18.76 12.43
N VAL A 135 -20.62 19.37 12.65
CA VAL A 135 -19.42 18.88 11.98
C VAL A 135 -19.29 17.42 12.40
N GLY A 136 -19.41 16.50 11.46
CA GLY A 136 -19.47 15.07 11.74
C GLY A 136 -18.37 14.66 12.72
N GLU A 137 -18.59 13.62 13.52
CA GLU A 137 -17.55 12.99 14.35
C GLU A 137 -16.41 12.43 13.51
N GLY A 138 -16.56 12.43 12.18
CA GLY A 138 -15.52 12.08 11.22
C GLY A 138 -14.39 13.10 11.27
N LYS A 139 -13.18 12.59 11.45
CA LYS A 139 -11.96 13.39 11.34
C LYS A 139 -11.89 14.05 9.97
N VAL A 140 -11.47 15.31 9.92
CA VAL A 140 -11.23 16.04 8.66
C VAL A 140 -10.11 15.34 7.89
N ARG A 141 -10.36 14.99 6.64
CA ARG A 141 -9.31 14.42 5.78
C ARG A 141 -8.33 15.50 5.37
N LEU A 142 -7.11 15.40 5.87
CA LEU A 142 -6.02 16.32 5.58
C LEU A 142 -4.96 15.61 4.75
N ALA A 143 -4.81 16.02 3.48
CA ALA A 143 -3.76 15.51 2.63
C ALA A 143 -2.46 16.27 2.90
N VAL A 144 -1.38 15.56 3.18
CA VAL A 144 -0.05 16.15 3.41
C VAL A 144 0.82 15.88 2.19
N VAL A 145 1.35 16.93 1.61
CA VAL A 145 2.36 16.88 0.52
C VAL A 145 3.68 17.40 1.05
N THR A 146 4.72 16.58 0.94
CA THR A 146 6.09 16.95 1.31
C THR A 146 6.86 17.28 0.04
N LEU A 147 7.40 18.50 -0.03
CA LEU A 147 8.24 18.98 -1.13
C LEU A 147 9.62 19.34 -0.58
N SER A 148 10.67 19.18 -1.38
CA SER A 148 12.03 19.53 -1.00
C SER A 148 12.77 20.17 -2.17
N SER A 149 13.41 21.30 -1.92
CA SER A 149 14.34 21.95 -2.87
C SER A 149 15.78 21.56 -2.52
N GLY A 150 16.09 20.28 -2.65
CA GLY A 150 17.37 19.65 -2.29
C GLY A 150 17.14 18.21 -1.83
N GLY A 151 18.20 17.50 -1.46
CA GLY A 151 18.07 16.15 -0.91
C GLY A 151 17.13 16.12 0.31
N ARG A 152 16.55 14.96 0.63
CA ARG A 152 15.70 14.76 1.83
C ARG A 152 16.55 14.28 3.01
N PRO A 153 17.11 15.17 3.85
CA PRO A 153 17.81 14.74 5.05
C PRO A 153 16.84 13.99 5.98
N ARG A 154 17.27 12.91 6.63
CA ARG A 154 16.46 12.15 7.60
C ARG A 154 15.81 13.01 8.69
N VAL A 155 16.44 14.13 9.07
CA VAL A 155 15.88 15.09 10.03
C VAL A 155 14.60 15.75 9.53
N VAL A 156 14.46 15.93 8.22
CA VAL A 156 13.28 16.53 7.57
C VAL A 156 12.09 15.57 7.63
N GLU A 157 12.33 14.29 7.42
CA GLU A 157 11.27 13.26 7.54
C GLU A 157 10.81 13.12 8.99
N ALA A 158 11.74 13.12 9.94
CA ALA A 158 11.42 13.11 11.36
C ALA A 158 10.59 14.34 11.77
N ALA A 159 10.94 15.53 11.28
CA ALA A 159 10.18 16.76 11.55
C ALA A 159 8.75 16.69 10.97
N THR A 160 8.60 16.19 9.76
CA THR A 160 7.27 15.97 9.18
C THR A 160 6.46 14.96 9.99
N ALA A 161 7.09 13.87 10.41
CA ALA A 161 6.43 12.84 11.20
C ALA A 161 5.93 13.39 12.55
N GLU A 162 6.75 14.16 13.26
CA GLU A 162 6.36 14.78 14.53
C GLU A 162 5.20 15.77 14.34
N LEU A 163 5.23 16.60 13.29
CA LEU A 163 4.11 17.50 12.99
C LEU A 163 2.82 16.73 12.67
N VAL A 164 2.89 15.67 11.86
CA VAL A 164 1.73 14.83 11.53
C VAL A 164 1.17 14.17 12.80
N GLN A 165 2.01 13.65 13.66
CA GLN A 165 1.60 13.06 14.94
C GLN A 165 0.89 14.08 15.84
N GLU A 166 1.37 15.32 15.90
CA GLU A 166 0.69 16.39 16.64
C GLU A 166 -0.66 16.76 16.03
N LEU A 167 -0.77 16.80 14.70
CA LEU A 167 -2.06 17.00 14.02
C LEU A 167 -3.06 15.88 14.36
N GLU A 168 -2.63 14.63 14.37
CA GLU A 168 -3.47 13.49 14.74
C GLU A 168 -3.85 13.49 16.23
N ARG A 169 -2.94 13.91 17.13
CA ARG A 169 -3.22 14.10 18.57
C ARG A 169 -4.31 15.12 18.86
N THR A 170 -4.52 16.09 17.97
CA THR A 170 -5.67 17.01 18.11
C THR A 170 -7.02 16.31 18.04
N GLY A 171 -7.06 15.05 17.54
CA GLY A 171 -8.28 14.29 17.32
C GLY A 171 -9.13 14.76 16.16
N ARG A 172 -8.74 15.86 15.48
CA ARG A 172 -9.52 16.54 14.43
C ARG A 172 -9.26 16.00 13.04
N PHE A 173 -8.09 15.36 12.80
CA PHE A 173 -7.64 15.01 11.45
C PHE A 173 -7.46 13.50 11.28
N HIS A 174 -7.79 13.08 10.07
CA HIS A 174 -7.26 11.85 9.47
C HIS A 174 -6.23 12.29 8.43
N VAL A 175 -4.96 12.15 8.77
CA VAL A 175 -3.87 12.59 7.91
C VAL A 175 -3.53 11.49 6.90
N ALA A 176 -3.43 11.87 5.62
CA ALA A 176 -2.99 10.99 4.55
C ALA A 176 -1.90 11.68 3.73
N PHE A 177 -0.79 11.00 3.47
CA PHE A 177 0.23 11.53 2.58
C PHE A 177 -0.24 11.47 1.12
N ALA A 178 -0.04 12.57 0.40
CA ALA A 178 -0.39 12.72 -1.02
C ALA A 178 0.88 12.83 -1.87
N ASP A 179 1.79 11.85 -1.72
CA ASP A 179 3.09 11.80 -2.40
C ASP A 179 2.96 11.86 -3.93
N GLN A 180 1.84 11.36 -4.49
CA GLN A 180 1.52 11.46 -5.91
C GLN A 180 1.46 12.90 -6.45
N VAL A 181 1.18 13.89 -5.59
CA VAL A 181 1.20 15.30 -5.98
C VAL A 181 2.62 15.74 -6.31
N ALA A 182 3.60 15.36 -5.49
CA ALA A 182 5.01 15.69 -5.73
C ALA A 182 5.51 15.09 -7.06
N VAL A 183 5.12 13.85 -7.36
CA VAL A 183 5.44 13.20 -8.64
C VAL A 183 4.78 13.90 -9.82
N TRP A 184 3.50 14.28 -9.67
CA TRP A 184 2.78 15.00 -10.72
C TRP A 184 3.38 16.40 -10.97
N LEU A 185 3.79 17.12 -9.92
CA LEU A 185 4.46 18.42 -10.06
C LEU A 185 5.74 18.31 -10.89
N ALA A 186 6.54 17.28 -10.65
CA ALA A 186 7.74 17.02 -11.44
C ALA A 186 7.41 16.73 -12.93
N GLN A 187 6.32 16.00 -13.21
CA GLN A 187 5.86 15.73 -14.58
C GLN A 187 5.37 16.99 -15.30
N GLU A 188 4.64 17.85 -14.59
CA GLU A 188 4.13 19.14 -15.12
C GLU A 188 5.20 20.25 -15.13
N ARG A 189 6.41 19.95 -14.64
CA ARG A 189 7.53 20.91 -14.50
C ARG A 189 7.17 22.11 -13.64
N ILE A 190 6.34 21.89 -12.62
CA ILE A 190 5.99 22.90 -11.62
C ILE A 190 6.96 22.75 -10.44
N THR A 191 7.69 23.82 -10.11
CA THR A 191 8.63 23.81 -8.98
C THR A 191 7.87 23.85 -7.64
N PRO A 192 8.49 23.37 -6.53
CA PRO A 192 7.91 23.49 -5.20
C PRO A 192 7.48 24.92 -4.85
N GLU A 193 8.30 25.90 -5.21
CA GLU A 193 8.05 27.33 -4.94
C GLU A 193 6.88 27.88 -5.74
N GLU A 194 6.69 27.43 -6.98
CA GLU A 194 5.53 27.79 -7.82
C GLU A 194 4.25 27.19 -7.26
N PHE A 195 4.31 25.93 -6.81
CA PHE A 195 3.18 25.26 -6.19
C PHE A 195 2.75 25.93 -4.87
N LEU A 196 3.72 26.32 -4.04
CA LEU A 196 3.44 27.09 -2.82
C LEU A 196 2.77 28.44 -3.11
N ARG A 197 3.01 29.04 -4.28
CA ARG A 197 2.34 30.26 -4.72
C ARG A 197 0.96 30.02 -5.35
N GLY A 198 0.48 28.75 -5.34
CA GLY A 198 -0.85 28.36 -5.86
C GLY A 198 -0.84 27.81 -7.30
N GLN A 199 0.30 27.82 -8.01
CA GLN A 199 0.36 27.34 -9.38
C GLN A 199 0.08 25.83 -9.45
N GLY A 200 -0.95 25.43 -10.17
CA GLY A 200 -1.35 24.04 -10.30
C GLY A 200 -2.15 23.46 -9.14
N LEU A 201 -2.40 24.23 -8.08
CA LEU A 201 -3.07 23.75 -6.86
C LEU A 201 -4.47 23.21 -7.13
N ARG A 202 -5.28 23.96 -7.88
CA ARG A 202 -6.65 23.54 -8.24
C ARG A 202 -6.62 22.26 -9.07
N ARG A 203 -5.74 22.17 -10.06
CA ARG A 203 -5.58 20.96 -10.90
C ARG A 203 -5.16 19.75 -10.07
N ALA A 204 -4.25 19.93 -9.08
CA ALA A 204 -3.87 18.87 -8.17
C ALA A 204 -5.05 18.42 -7.30
N ALA A 205 -5.78 19.38 -6.70
CA ALA A 205 -6.94 19.10 -5.85
C ALA A 205 -8.04 18.33 -6.60
N GLU A 206 -8.37 18.73 -7.81
CA GLU A 206 -9.36 18.06 -8.67
C GLU A 206 -8.87 16.67 -9.11
N ARG A 207 -7.64 16.58 -9.64
CA ARG A 207 -7.07 15.32 -10.15
C ARG A 207 -6.98 14.24 -9.08
N PHE A 208 -6.57 14.61 -7.88
CA PHE A 208 -6.36 13.68 -6.77
C PHE A 208 -7.49 13.68 -5.74
N ARG A 209 -8.57 14.45 -5.99
CA ARG A 209 -9.75 14.56 -5.11
C ARG A 209 -9.38 14.94 -3.68
N LEU A 210 -8.52 15.94 -3.53
CA LEU A 210 -8.04 16.41 -2.23
C LEU A 210 -8.97 17.47 -1.69
N ALA A 211 -9.49 17.28 -0.48
CA ALA A 211 -10.36 18.26 0.18
C ALA A 211 -9.56 19.38 0.84
N HIS A 212 -8.57 19.04 1.65
CA HIS A 212 -7.68 20.00 2.31
C HIS A 212 -6.26 19.53 2.09
N LEU A 213 -5.38 20.47 1.74
CA LEU A 213 -3.99 20.19 1.39
C LEU A 213 -3.04 20.96 2.29
N LEU A 214 -2.28 20.23 3.10
CA LEU A 214 -1.15 20.77 3.87
C LEU A 214 0.13 20.53 3.10
N VAL A 215 0.70 21.58 2.54
CA VAL A 215 1.98 21.52 1.83
C VAL A 215 3.09 21.83 2.81
N ILE A 216 4.03 20.92 2.97
CA ILE A 216 5.22 21.08 3.79
C ILE A 216 6.41 21.13 2.84
N HIS A 217 7.00 22.31 2.70
CA HIS A 217 8.18 22.52 1.89
C HIS A 217 9.42 22.60 2.76
N HIS A 218 10.39 21.76 2.46
CA HIS A 218 11.66 21.71 3.16
C HIS A 218 12.76 22.36 2.32
N THR A 219 13.50 23.24 2.95
CA THR A 219 14.67 23.89 2.36
C THR A 219 15.79 24.04 3.42
N THR A 220 16.90 24.60 3.03
CA THR A 220 18.02 24.90 3.93
C THR A 220 18.27 26.39 3.92
N VAL A 221 18.17 27.02 5.07
CA VAL A 221 18.46 28.44 5.24
C VAL A 221 19.68 28.58 6.16
N GLN A 222 20.74 29.20 5.67
CA GLN A 222 22.01 29.35 6.40
C GLN A 222 22.58 28.02 6.95
N GLY A 223 22.48 26.94 6.13
CA GLY A 223 22.96 25.61 6.53
C GLY A 223 22.06 24.85 7.53
N ARG A 224 20.92 25.44 7.94
CA ARG A 224 19.99 24.81 8.88
C ARG A 224 18.70 24.38 8.18
N PRO A 225 18.14 23.19 8.51
CA PRO A 225 16.87 22.73 7.97
C PRO A 225 15.74 23.70 8.33
N PHE A 226 14.94 24.05 7.32
CA PHE A 226 13.84 25.00 7.41
C PHE A 226 12.60 24.44 6.77
N MET A 227 11.43 24.66 7.38
CA MET A 227 10.12 24.21 6.92
C MET A 227 9.22 25.40 6.64
N GLU A 228 8.58 25.40 5.47
CA GLU A 228 7.42 26.23 5.17
C GLU A 228 6.18 25.34 5.11
N VAL A 229 5.16 25.69 5.87
CA VAL A 229 3.92 24.93 5.97
C VAL A 229 2.77 25.81 5.52
N ARG A 230 2.04 25.38 4.49
CA ARG A 230 0.88 26.10 3.96
C ARG A 230 -0.34 25.19 3.87
N LEU A 231 -1.46 25.66 4.40
CA LEU A 231 -2.74 24.97 4.33
C LEU A 231 -3.62 25.60 3.26
N PHE A 232 -4.07 24.78 2.34
CA PHE A 232 -5.02 25.15 1.30
C PHE A 232 -6.35 24.41 1.49
N SER A 233 -7.44 25.08 1.14
CA SER A 233 -8.79 24.49 1.16
C SER A 233 -9.37 24.44 -0.26
N PRO A 234 -10.40 23.62 -0.52
CA PRO A 234 -11.01 23.51 -1.83
C PRO A 234 -11.47 24.87 -2.38
N GLY A 235 -11.17 25.12 -3.64
CA GLY A 235 -11.64 26.29 -4.37
C GLY A 235 -10.88 27.59 -4.11
N GLY A 236 -9.87 27.61 -3.23
CA GLY A 236 -9.01 28.78 -2.96
C GLY A 236 -7.59 28.56 -3.48
N ASP A 237 -7.05 29.53 -4.20
CA ASP A 237 -5.64 29.53 -4.63
C ASP A 237 -4.73 30.18 -3.56
N ALA A 238 -5.31 30.87 -2.55
CA ALA A 238 -4.59 31.45 -1.43
C ALA A 238 -4.56 30.49 -0.24
N PRO A 239 -3.43 30.40 0.49
CA PRO A 239 -3.34 29.57 1.67
C PRO A 239 -4.18 30.15 2.82
N ARG A 240 -4.84 29.29 3.58
CA ARG A 240 -5.56 29.63 4.82
C ARG A 240 -4.66 29.79 6.02
N LEU A 241 -3.49 29.13 5.96
CA LEU A 241 -2.42 29.25 6.95
C LEU A 241 -1.10 29.25 6.20
N GLU A 242 -0.22 30.15 6.60
CA GLU A 242 1.21 30.14 6.26
C GLU A 242 2.02 30.16 7.54
N HIS A 243 2.94 29.23 7.66
CA HIS A 243 3.85 29.18 8.78
C HIS A 243 5.24 28.75 8.30
N ALA A 244 6.27 29.38 8.85
CA ALA A 244 7.65 29.09 8.49
C ALA A 244 8.49 28.99 9.75
N LEU A 245 9.28 27.92 9.86
CA LEU A 245 10.09 27.67 11.06
C LEU A 245 11.38 26.91 10.74
N PHE A 246 12.41 27.10 11.53
CA PHE A 246 13.55 26.19 11.55
C PHE A 246 13.14 24.88 12.20
N VAL A 247 13.59 23.75 11.63
CA VAL A 247 13.41 22.45 12.28
C VAL A 247 14.08 22.49 13.65
N PRO A 248 13.36 22.22 14.74
CA PRO A 248 13.91 22.23 16.07
C PRO A 248 15.07 21.25 16.24
N SER A 249 16.11 21.66 16.97
CA SER A 249 17.28 20.80 17.21
C SER A 249 16.98 19.57 18.08
N SER A 250 15.81 19.53 18.74
CA SER A 250 15.30 18.38 19.47
C SER A 250 14.82 17.28 18.57
N VAL A 251 14.47 17.58 17.31
CA VAL A 251 14.09 16.60 16.29
C VAL A 251 15.34 15.81 15.91
N LYS A 252 15.38 14.56 16.32
CA LYS A 252 16.47 13.65 15.97
C LYS A 252 16.00 12.74 14.85
N PRO A 253 16.81 12.55 13.79
CA PRO A 253 16.53 11.50 12.83
C PRO A 253 16.46 10.17 13.58
N ALA A 254 15.57 9.27 13.16
CA ALA A 254 15.56 7.92 13.70
C ALA A 254 16.99 7.36 13.62
N PRO A 255 17.51 6.73 14.71
CA PRO A 255 18.85 6.17 14.69
C PRO A 255 18.91 5.17 13.53
N ALA A 256 19.90 5.32 12.65
CA ALA A 256 20.24 4.24 11.73
C ALA A 256 20.54 3.04 12.61
N GLN A 257 19.82 1.93 12.43
CA GLN A 257 20.09 0.71 13.18
C GLN A 257 21.55 0.34 12.92
N GLN A 258 22.39 0.54 13.93
CA GLN A 258 23.78 0.14 13.86
C GLN A 258 23.81 -1.37 14.03
N PHE A 259 23.99 -2.09 12.94
CA PHE A 259 24.43 -3.47 13.05
C PHE A 259 25.82 -3.44 13.71
N SER A 260 25.91 -4.02 14.91
CA SER A 260 27.18 -4.23 15.60
C SER A 260 28.04 -5.20 14.81
N SER A 261 28.90 -4.68 13.95
CA SER A 261 30.04 -5.43 13.43
C SER A 261 31.12 -5.49 14.51
N ALA A 262 31.65 -6.68 14.74
CA ALA A 262 32.73 -6.98 15.69
C ALA A 262 33.91 -6.00 15.59
N PRO A 263 34.63 -5.75 16.69
CA PRO A 263 35.72 -4.77 16.73
C PRO A 263 36.94 -5.27 15.98
N GLY A 264 37.37 -4.58 14.96
CA GLY A 264 38.65 -4.84 14.27
C GLY A 264 38.82 -4.08 12.97
N GLY A 265 39.60 -2.99 13.02
CA GLY A 265 40.27 -2.42 11.86
C GLY A 265 39.65 -1.12 11.32
N GLY A 266 40.30 0.02 11.64
CA GLY A 266 39.93 1.33 11.09
C GLY A 266 40.12 1.38 9.58
N GLN A 267 39.01 1.48 8.86
CA GLN A 267 38.96 1.97 7.49
C GLN A 267 37.86 3.04 7.42
N VAL A 268 38.18 4.16 6.78
CA VAL A 268 37.22 5.23 6.46
C VAL A 268 36.08 4.58 5.65
N ARG A 269 34.92 4.41 6.28
CA ARG A 269 33.74 3.81 5.67
C ARG A 269 33.08 4.87 4.82
N VAL A 270 33.19 4.75 3.52
CA VAL A 270 32.27 5.41 2.60
C VAL A 270 30.88 4.83 2.90
N GLU A 271 29.96 5.65 3.41
CA GLU A 271 28.59 5.23 3.67
C GLU A 271 27.95 4.80 2.32
N ARG A 272 27.83 3.50 2.14
CA ARG A 272 27.09 2.93 1.00
C ARG A 272 25.61 3.18 1.26
N ARG A 273 24.94 3.90 0.37
CA ARG A 273 23.49 4.10 0.43
C ARG A 273 22.79 2.75 0.22
N SER A 274 21.73 2.47 1.00
CA SER A 274 20.93 1.26 0.82
C SER A 274 20.22 1.26 -0.55
N LEU A 275 19.82 0.09 -1.04
CA LEU A 275 19.06 -0.02 -2.29
C LEU A 275 17.75 0.78 -2.20
N LEU A 276 17.12 0.78 -1.03
CA LEU A 276 15.93 1.58 -0.74
C LEU A 276 16.22 3.08 -0.91
N GLU A 277 17.28 3.62 -0.28
CA GLU A 277 17.63 5.04 -0.43
C GLU A 277 17.94 5.41 -1.89
N ARG A 278 18.58 4.53 -2.63
CA ARG A 278 18.91 4.72 -4.05
C ARG A 278 17.64 4.70 -4.92
N LEU A 279 16.72 3.77 -4.69
CA LEU A 279 15.42 3.74 -5.37
C LEU A 279 14.60 4.99 -5.07
N LEU A 280 14.57 5.43 -3.82
CA LEU A 280 13.78 6.58 -3.38
C LEU A 280 14.41 7.92 -3.81
N SER A 281 15.72 8.01 -3.98
CA SER A 281 16.40 9.21 -4.48
C SER A 281 16.27 9.41 -6.00
N GLY A 282 15.75 8.43 -6.73
CA GLY A 282 15.62 8.46 -8.18
C GLY A 282 16.91 8.09 -8.91
N ASP A 283 17.86 7.46 -8.25
CA ASP A 283 19.13 7.00 -8.80
C ASP A 283 19.00 5.76 -9.72
N PHE A 284 17.76 5.30 -9.93
CA PHE A 284 17.44 4.18 -10.80
C PHE A 284 17.19 4.66 -12.23
N GLU A 285 18.15 4.56 -13.12
CA GLU A 285 18.00 4.78 -14.56
C GLU A 285 18.09 3.45 -15.32
N PRO A 286 16.95 2.90 -15.80
CA PRO A 286 16.95 1.74 -16.67
C PRO A 286 17.42 2.17 -18.04
N ASN A 287 18.42 1.80 -18.66
CA ASN A 287 18.89 2.08 -20.02
C ASN A 287 19.88 3.24 -20.21
N ARG A 288 20.34 3.96 -19.19
CA ARG A 288 21.50 4.81 -19.34
C ARG A 288 22.66 4.30 -18.48
N TYR A 289 23.61 3.69 -19.14
CA TYR A 289 24.96 3.50 -18.60
C TYR A 289 25.64 4.88 -18.51
N SER A 290 25.23 5.71 -17.59
CA SER A 290 26.01 6.90 -17.26
C SER A 290 26.97 6.51 -16.14
N ALA A 291 28.24 6.54 -16.45
CA ALA A 291 29.34 6.43 -15.50
C ALA A 291 29.37 7.68 -14.59
N GLY A 292 28.41 7.75 -13.65
CA GLY A 292 28.28 8.82 -12.67
C GLY A 292 27.61 8.29 -11.42
N ALA A 293 28.32 8.35 -10.36
CA ALA A 293 28.23 7.96 -8.98
C ALA A 293 26.86 7.91 -8.30
N ALA A 294 25.81 7.21 -8.76
CA ALA A 294 24.64 6.90 -7.95
C ALA A 294 23.54 6.04 -8.64
N SER A 295 23.75 5.50 -9.85
CA SER A 295 22.75 4.63 -10.49
C SER A 295 22.82 3.20 -9.97
N ILE A 296 21.66 2.55 -9.79
CA ILE A 296 21.61 1.10 -9.51
C ILE A 296 22.00 0.38 -10.81
N PRO A 297 23.09 -0.38 -10.83
CA PRO A 297 23.46 -1.11 -12.02
C PRO A 297 22.44 -2.20 -12.31
N ILE A 298 21.95 -2.22 -13.56
CA ILE A 298 21.01 -3.23 -14.04
C ILE A 298 21.66 -3.98 -15.18
N ARG A 299 21.43 -5.28 -15.21
CA ARG A 299 21.79 -6.12 -16.34
C ARG A 299 20.57 -6.84 -16.91
N THR A 300 20.60 -7.14 -18.18
CA THR A 300 19.63 -8.02 -18.82
C THR A 300 20.03 -9.47 -18.58
N LEU A 301 19.17 -10.25 -17.91
CA LEU A 301 19.34 -11.69 -17.72
C LEU A 301 19.00 -12.46 -18.99
N ALA A 302 17.90 -12.08 -19.64
CA ALA A 302 17.42 -12.70 -20.86
C ALA A 302 16.52 -11.75 -21.64
N THR A 303 16.37 -12.03 -22.94
CA THR A 303 15.37 -11.39 -23.80
C THR A 303 14.50 -12.49 -24.40
N PHE A 304 13.17 -12.37 -24.19
CA PHE A 304 12.20 -13.32 -24.72
C PHE A 304 11.53 -12.72 -25.97
N PRO A 305 11.36 -13.49 -27.05
CA PRO A 305 10.71 -13.02 -28.28
C PRO A 305 9.18 -12.99 -28.15
N PHE A 306 8.64 -12.98 -26.93
CA PHE A 306 7.22 -12.92 -26.60
C PHE A 306 6.98 -12.04 -25.38
N ALA A 307 5.73 -11.60 -25.20
CA ALA A 307 5.33 -10.87 -24.02
C ALA A 307 5.19 -11.82 -22.83
N VAL A 308 5.99 -11.63 -21.79
CA VAL A 308 5.80 -12.29 -20.50
C VAL A 308 4.63 -11.61 -19.79
N LEU A 309 3.55 -12.34 -19.60
CA LEU A 309 2.31 -11.82 -19.01
C LEU A 309 2.25 -11.92 -17.50
N SER A 310 2.94 -12.91 -16.94
CA SER A 310 3.11 -13.10 -15.49
C SER A 310 4.43 -13.82 -15.22
N MET A 311 5.07 -13.50 -14.12
CA MET A 311 6.35 -14.06 -13.68
C MET A 311 6.36 -14.20 -12.17
N ASP A 312 7.06 -15.23 -11.68
CA ASP A 312 7.44 -15.35 -10.27
C ASP A 312 8.85 -15.90 -10.13
N VAL A 313 9.50 -15.61 -8.99
CA VAL A 313 10.87 -15.99 -8.68
C VAL A 313 10.91 -16.61 -7.28
N ALA A 314 11.51 -17.79 -7.16
CA ALA A 314 11.74 -18.44 -5.87
C ALA A 314 13.05 -19.24 -5.87
N VAL A 315 13.60 -19.47 -4.69
CA VAL A 315 14.75 -20.34 -4.49
C VAL A 315 14.27 -21.70 -4.02
N ALA A 316 14.62 -22.74 -4.77
CA ALA A 316 14.22 -24.10 -4.41
C ALA A 316 14.97 -24.57 -3.15
N PRO A 317 14.28 -25.11 -2.13
CA PRO A 317 14.92 -25.54 -0.90
C PRO A 317 15.94 -26.67 -1.08
N HIS A 318 15.68 -27.59 -1.99
CA HIS A 318 16.49 -28.82 -2.15
C HIS A 318 17.89 -28.58 -2.73
N ASP A 319 18.07 -27.59 -3.61
CA ASP A 319 19.36 -27.33 -4.27
C ASP A 319 19.83 -25.86 -4.14
N ARG A 320 19.02 -25.02 -3.50
CA ARG A 320 19.31 -23.60 -3.32
C ARG A 320 19.49 -22.80 -4.62
N VAL A 321 19.01 -23.32 -5.74
CA VAL A 321 19.08 -22.67 -7.05
C VAL A 321 17.85 -21.80 -7.29
N PRO A 322 18.01 -20.51 -7.63
CA PRO A 322 16.89 -19.67 -8.01
C PRO A 322 16.20 -20.17 -9.28
N ARG A 323 14.89 -20.16 -9.28
CA ARG A 323 14.06 -20.46 -10.44
C ARG A 323 13.18 -19.27 -10.77
N ILE A 324 12.92 -19.13 -12.05
CA ILE A 324 12.06 -18.11 -12.61
C ILE A 324 11.01 -18.80 -13.47
N VAL A 325 9.76 -18.65 -13.13
CA VAL A 325 8.62 -19.09 -13.93
C VAL A 325 8.04 -17.93 -14.70
N VAL A 326 7.74 -18.12 -15.98
CA VAL A 326 7.09 -17.12 -16.83
C VAL A 326 6.01 -17.75 -17.68
N THR A 327 5.04 -16.94 -18.13
CA THR A 327 4.01 -17.36 -19.08
C THR A 327 3.78 -16.32 -20.18
N ASP A 328 3.52 -16.80 -21.40
CA ASP A 328 3.04 -16.00 -22.53
C ASP A 328 1.50 -15.96 -22.63
N GLY A 329 0.80 -16.54 -21.63
CA GLY A 329 -0.66 -16.70 -21.59
C GLY A 329 -1.17 -18.01 -22.19
N GLN A 330 -0.31 -18.79 -22.83
CA GLN A 330 -0.63 -20.09 -23.41
C GLN A 330 0.27 -21.22 -22.87
N ARG A 331 1.51 -20.92 -22.61
CA ARG A 331 2.56 -21.83 -22.16
C ARG A 331 3.13 -21.38 -20.84
N VAL A 332 3.69 -22.33 -20.11
CA VAL A 332 4.46 -22.08 -18.89
C VAL A 332 5.91 -22.50 -19.13
N TYR A 333 6.84 -21.62 -18.80
CA TYR A 333 8.27 -21.84 -18.96
C TYR A 333 8.92 -21.74 -17.57
N LEU A 334 9.68 -22.76 -17.20
CA LEU A 334 10.52 -22.75 -15.99
C LEU A 334 11.98 -22.66 -16.38
N TYR A 335 12.67 -21.71 -15.77
CA TYR A 335 14.10 -21.49 -15.91
C TYR A 335 14.78 -21.63 -14.56
N ARG A 336 16.06 -21.99 -14.58
CA ARG A 336 16.96 -21.93 -13.43
C ARG A 336 18.06 -20.92 -13.67
N LEU A 337 18.51 -20.25 -12.62
CA LEU A 337 19.65 -19.35 -12.67
C LEU A 337 20.86 -20.10 -12.14
N ASN A 338 21.85 -20.37 -13.02
CA ASN A 338 23.04 -21.10 -12.62
C ASN A 338 24.01 -20.22 -11.80
N SER A 339 25.11 -20.83 -11.27
CA SER A 339 26.12 -20.12 -10.48
C SER A 339 26.85 -19.01 -11.23
N GLN A 340 26.87 -19.06 -12.55
CA GLN A 340 27.41 -18.00 -13.42
C GLN A 340 26.37 -16.92 -13.71
N GLN A 341 25.21 -17.02 -13.06
CA GLN A 341 24.07 -16.14 -13.24
C GLN A 341 23.56 -16.08 -14.70
N VAL A 342 23.60 -17.21 -15.39
CA VAL A 342 23.00 -17.42 -16.71
C VAL A 342 21.66 -18.14 -16.52
N LEU A 343 20.65 -17.66 -17.24
CA LEU A 343 19.32 -18.25 -17.22
C LEU A 343 19.28 -19.46 -18.16
N GLU A 344 19.03 -20.63 -17.62
CA GLU A 344 18.96 -21.90 -18.36
C GLU A 344 17.51 -22.44 -18.35
N PRO A 345 16.97 -22.91 -19.48
CA PRO A 345 15.66 -23.54 -19.50
C PRO A 345 15.69 -24.86 -18.73
N GLU A 346 14.73 -25.09 -17.86
CA GLU A 346 14.54 -26.34 -17.14
C GLU A 346 13.49 -27.19 -17.84
N TRP A 347 12.32 -26.63 -18.11
CA TRP A 347 11.28 -27.24 -18.93
C TRP A 347 10.28 -26.20 -19.46
N THR A 348 9.48 -26.63 -20.44
CA THR A 348 8.32 -25.91 -20.97
C THR A 348 7.10 -26.80 -20.91
N HIS A 349 6.00 -26.30 -20.36
CA HIS A 349 4.68 -26.91 -20.46
C HIS A 349 3.93 -26.25 -21.62
N ASP A 350 3.93 -26.94 -22.76
CA ASP A 350 3.36 -26.46 -24.04
C ASP A 350 2.10 -27.22 -24.45
N LYS A 351 1.55 -28.05 -23.55
CA LYS A 351 0.30 -28.75 -23.79
C LYS A 351 -0.80 -27.71 -24.04
N LEU A 352 -1.28 -27.66 -25.28
CA LEU A 352 -2.35 -26.73 -25.68
C LEU A 352 -3.61 -27.03 -24.88
N MET A 353 -3.92 -26.11 -23.97
CA MET A 353 -5.15 -26.12 -23.18
C MET A 353 -6.03 -24.95 -23.64
N VAL A 354 -7.32 -25.17 -23.76
CA VAL A 354 -8.26 -24.11 -24.15
C VAL A 354 -8.31 -23.04 -23.05
N GLY A 355 -8.22 -21.77 -23.43
CA GLY A 355 -8.30 -20.64 -22.50
C GLY A 355 -7.01 -19.86 -22.40
N THR A 356 -6.91 -19.00 -21.38
CA THR A 356 -5.78 -18.09 -21.16
C THR A 356 -5.22 -18.30 -19.76
N ILE A 357 -3.90 -18.42 -19.66
CA ILE A 357 -3.21 -18.39 -18.37
C ILE A 357 -3.20 -16.96 -17.88
N LEU A 358 -3.75 -16.75 -16.69
CA LEU A 358 -3.89 -15.44 -16.05
C LEU A 358 -2.68 -15.07 -15.18
N SER A 359 -2.13 -16.04 -14.45
CA SER A 359 -0.97 -15.86 -13.59
C SER A 359 -0.26 -17.16 -13.31
N VAL A 360 1.02 -17.07 -12.95
CA VAL A 360 1.88 -18.17 -12.50
C VAL A 360 2.58 -17.79 -11.20
N GLN A 361 2.75 -18.76 -10.29
CA GLN A 361 3.48 -18.59 -9.04
C GLN A 361 4.31 -19.84 -8.72
N LEU A 362 5.43 -19.66 -8.01
CA LEU A 362 6.26 -20.72 -7.47
C LEU A 362 5.94 -20.97 -5.99
N ALA A 363 5.85 -22.22 -5.59
CA ALA A 363 5.56 -22.64 -4.23
C ALA A 363 6.17 -24.01 -3.93
N ASP A 364 6.29 -24.37 -2.65
CA ASP A 364 6.55 -25.74 -2.20
C ASP A 364 5.31 -26.18 -1.37
N LEU A 365 4.30 -26.73 -2.06
CA LEU A 365 3.00 -27.02 -1.47
C LEU A 365 2.91 -28.36 -0.75
N ASN A 366 3.80 -29.29 -1.09
CA ASN A 366 3.87 -30.64 -0.52
C ASN A 366 5.05 -30.83 0.44
N GLY A 367 5.94 -29.84 0.56
CA GLY A 367 7.08 -29.85 1.48
C GLY A 367 8.22 -30.77 1.05
N ASP A 368 8.31 -31.13 -0.25
CA ASP A 368 9.37 -32.00 -0.77
C ASP A 368 10.64 -31.24 -1.18
N GLY A 369 10.62 -29.91 -1.07
CA GLY A 369 11.72 -29.03 -1.42
C GLY A 369 11.85 -28.73 -2.92
N VAL A 370 11.03 -29.35 -3.77
CA VAL A 370 10.93 -29.06 -5.20
C VAL A 370 9.88 -27.98 -5.42
N LEU A 371 10.17 -27.01 -6.28
CA LEU A 371 9.20 -25.96 -6.54
C LEU A 371 8.06 -26.47 -7.43
N ASP A 372 6.85 -26.25 -6.94
CA ASP A 372 5.62 -26.42 -7.68
C ASP A 372 5.26 -25.12 -8.40
N VAL A 373 4.55 -25.22 -9.53
CA VAL A 373 4.05 -24.07 -10.28
C VAL A 373 2.54 -24.03 -10.19
N VAL A 374 2.01 -23.04 -9.52
CA VAL A 374 0.58 -22.75 -9.42
C VAL A 374 0.17 -21.91 -10.63
N VAL A 375 -0.79 -22.39 -11.41
CA VAL A 375 -1.22 -21.76 -12.66
C VAL A 375 -2.71 -21.43 -12.59
N ASN A 376 -3.04 -20.16 -12.67
CA ASN A 376 -4.41 -19.71 -12.85
C ASN A 376 -4.75 -19.67 -14.35
N ARG A 377 -5.70 -20.48 -14.78
CA ARG A 377 -6.16 -20.52 -16.16
C ARG A 377 -7.68 -20.30 -16.22
N GLN A 378 -8.08 -19.40 -17.10
CA GLN A 378 -9.50 -19.19 -17.42
C GLN A 378 -9.83 -19.82 -18.76
N ASP A 379 -10.81 -20.70 -18.76
CA ASP A 379 -11.47 -21.25 -19.95
C ASP A 379 -12.75 -20.46 -20.23
N ALA A 380 -12.98 -20.10 -21.48
CA ALA A 380 -14.13 -19.28 -21.87
C ALA A 380 -15.49 -20.00 -21.68
N LYS A 381 -15.50 -21.34 -21.59
CA LYS A 381 -16.70 -22.16 -21.46
C LYS A 381 -16.97 -22.60 -20.02
N THR A 382 -15.90 -23.01 -19.31
CA THR A 382 -15.99 -23.62 -17.98
C THR A 382 -15.65 -22.66 -16.84
N GLY A 383 -15.15 -21.48 -17.15
CA GLY A 383 -14.68 -20.51 -16.17
C GLY A 383 -13.24 -20.79 -15.72
N MET A 384 -12.98 -20.89 -14.42
CA MET A 384 -11.64 -21.23 -13.94
C MET A 384 -11.37 -22.73 -14.09
N ALA A 385 -10.20 -23.04 -14.62
CA ALA A 385 -9.64 -24.38 -14.73
C ALA A 385 -8.14 -24.32 -14.40
N SER A 386 -7.85 -23.87 -13.18
CA SER A 386 -6.50 -23.74 -12.64
C SER A 386 -5.86 -25.11 -12.44
N TYR A 387 -4.53 -25.15 -12.37
CA TYR A 387 -3.80 -26.39 -12.17
C TYR A 387 -2.48 -26.14 -11.45
N ILE A 388 -1.88 -27.20 -10.93
CA ILE A 388 -0.58 -27.17 -10.26
C ILE A 388 0.33 -28.17 -10.94
N LEU A 389 1.53 -27.72 -11.31
CA LEU A 389 2.59 -28.57 -11.86
C LEU A 389 3.70 -28.73 -10.84
N THR A 390 4.34 -29.90 -10.84
CA THR A 390 5.63 -30.10 -10.17
C THR A 390 6.67 -30.55 -11.19
N THR A 391 7.94 -30.50 -10.79
CA THR A 391 9.05 -30.99 -11.62
C THR A 391 9.40 -32.42 -11.23
N ARG A 392 9.30 -33.36 -12.15
CA ARG A 392 9.78 -34.74 -11.99
C ARG A 392 10.64 -35.12 -13.18
N ASP A 393 11.86 -35.58 -12.93
CA ASP A 393 12.82 -35.95 -13.99
C ASP A 393 13.02 -34.84 -15.05
N ARG A 394 13.09 -33.58 -14.59
CA ARG A 394 13.18 -32.35 -15.42
C ARG A 394 11.98 -32.19 -16.39
N ARG A 395 10.84 -32.70 -16.04
CA ARG A 395 9.59 -32.56 -16.83
C ARG A 395 8.46 -32.07 -15.94
N PRO A 396 7.54 -31.26 -16.47
CA PRO A 396 6.35 -30.86 -15.74
C PRO A 396 5.36 -32.01 -15.63
N VAL A 397 4.87 -32.26 -14.42
CA VAL A 397 3.85 -33.25 -14.10
C VAL A 397 2.73 -32.58 -13.31
N PHE A 398 1.48 -32.89 -13.61
CA PHE A 398 0.35 -32.38 -12.84
C PHE A 398 0.35 -32.96 -11.41
N LEU A 399 0.34 -32.08 -10.43
CA LEU A 399 -0.04 -32.40 -9.05
C LEU A 399 -1.56 -32.33 -8.87
N ALA A 400 -2.20 -31.33 -9.46
CA ALA A 400 -3.66 -31.18 -9.46
C ALA A 400 -4.08 -30.43 -10.73
N GLN A 401 -5.27 -30.70 -11.24
CA GLN A 401 -5.80 -30.07 -12.47
C GLN A 401 -7.30 -29.81 -12.36
N ASP A 402 -7.82 -29.04 -13.32
CA ASP A 402 -9.25 -28.70 -13.44
C ASP A 402 -9.85 -28.09 -12.16
N ILE A 403 -9.07 -27.24 -11.51
CA ILE A 403 -9.44 -26.60 -10.24
C ILE A 403 -10.32 -25.37 -10.54
N PRO A 404 -11.59 -25.32 -10.09
CA PRO A 404 -12.53 -24.24 -10.38
C PRO A 404 -12.35 -23.04 -9.43
N LEU A 405 -11.11 -22.73 -9.07
CA LEU A 405 -10.73 -21.67 -8.14
C LEU A 405 -9.69 -20.76 -8.76
N ILE A 406 -9.65 -19.53 -8.27
CA ILE A 406 -8.53 -18.62 -8.45
C ILE A 406 -7.56 -18.90 -7.30
N LEU A 407 -6.38 -19.38 -7.61
CA LEU A 407 -5.37 -19.83 -6.65
C LEU A 407 -4.38 -18.71 -6.35
N LEU A 408 -3.90 -18.68 -5.11
CA LEU A 408 -2.86 -17.76 -4.66
C LEU A 408 -1.94 -18.50 -3.68
N ALA A 409 -0.69 -18.68 -4.07
CA ALA A 409 0.33 -19.21 -3.19
C ALA A 409 0.94 -18.08 -2.35
N MET A 410 1.07 -18.30 -1.03
CA MET A 410 1.43 -17.28 -0.07
C MET A 410 2.53 -17.74 0.89
N ASP A 411 3.43 -16.82 1.22
CA ASP A 411 4.38 -16.95 2.31
C ASP A 411 3.81 -16.31 3.59
N GLU A 412 2.88 -17.01 4.25
CA GLU A 412 2.24 -16.51 5.47
C GLU A 412 3.22 -16.37 6.65
N GLN A 413 4.27 -17.19 6.69
CA GLN A 413 5.18 -17.26 7.83
C GLN A 413 6.44 -16.41 7.67
N GLY A 414 6.73 -15.93 6.45
CA GLY A 414 7.91 -15.12 6.19
C GLY A 414 9.20 -15.93 6.04
N GLU A 415 9.09 -17.14 5.54
CA GLU A 415 10.22 -18.03 5.31
C GLU A 415 10.91 -17.77 3.96
N GLY A 416 10.41 -16.78 3.18
CA GLY A 416 10.92 -16.44 1.85
C GLY A 416 10.48 -17.41 0.76
N LEU A 417 9.47 -18.25 1.05
CA LEU A 417 8.91 -19.22 0.11
C LEU A 417 7.41 -19.39 0.33
N ASN A 418 6.65 -19.38 -0.75
CA ASN A 418 5.23 -19.69 -0.70
C ASN A 418 5.00 -21.17 -0.35
N LYS A 419 4.28 -21.43 0.73
CA LYS A 419 3.97 -22.79 1.20
C LYS A 419 2.48 -23.00 1.48
N VAL A 420 1.72 -21.93 1.55
CA VAL A 420 0.29 -21.97 1.85
C VAL A 420 -0.49 -21.61 0.59
N LEU A 421 -1.48 -22.42 0.25
CA LEU A 421 -2.33 -22.18 -0.90
C LEU A 421 -3.69 -21.64 -0.46
N TRP A 422 -4.02 -20.46 -0.98
CA TRP A 422 -5.36 -19.89 -0.88
C TRP A 422 -6.13 -20.13 -2.18
N GLY A 423 -7.43 -20.29 -2.07
CA GLY A 423 -8.34 -20.37 -3.22
C GLY A 423 -9.52 -19.42 -3.01
N GLN A 424 -9.80 -18.61 -4.01
CA GLN A 424 -10.99 -17.77 -4.08
C GLN A 424 -11.94 -18.34 -5.11
N ARG A 425 -13.24 -18.39 -4.76
CA ARG A 425 -14.27 -18.87 -5.67
C ARG A 425 -14.42 -17.94 -6.87
N TYR A 426 -14.56 -18.56 -8.05
CA TYR A 426 -14.83 -17.84 -9.29
C TYR A 426 -16.31 -17.46 -9.39
N ASN A 427 -16.55 -16.27 -9.94
CA ASN A 427 -17.87 -15.78 -10.30
C ASN A 427 -17.89 -15.46 -11.81
N PRO A 428 -18.85 -15.98 -12.59
CA PRO A 428 -18.90 -15.76 -14.04
C PRO A 428 -19.25 -14.32 -14.44
N GLU A 429 -19.67 -13.46 -13.50
CA GLU A 429 -20.02 -12.05 -13.77
C GLU A 429 -18.95 -11.08 -13.33
N THR A 430 -18.23 -11.40 -12.24
CA THR A 430 -17.29 -10.48 -11.58
C THR A 430 -15.89 -11.06 -11.42
N VAL A 431 -15.65 -12.28 -11.88
CA VAL A 431 -14.43 -13.08 -11.74
C VAL A 431 -14.21 -13.54 -10.29
N TRP A 432 -14.27 -12.66 -9.31
CA TRP A 432 -14.03 -12.98 -7.89
C TRP A 432 -15.32 -12.95 -7.07
N VAL A 433 -15.55 -13.98 -6.27
CA VAL A 433 -16.59 -13.94 -5.23
C VAL A 433 -16.02 -13.24 -3.99
N ARG A 434 -16.63 -12.14 -3.57
CA ARG A 434 -16.22 -11.39 -2.39
C ARG A 434 -16.27 -12.24 -1.12
N GLY A 435 -15.23 -12.18 -0.30
CA GLY A 435 -15.16 -12.88 1.00
C GLY A 435 -15.19 -14.42 0.93
N ALA A 436 -15.16 -15.02 -0.27
CA ALA A 436 -15.17 -16.47 -0.45
C ALA A 436 -13.75 -17.00 -0.68
N VAL A 437 -12.89 -16.86 0.31
CA VAL A 437 -11.50 -17.29 0.32
C VAL A 437 -11.30 -18.36 1.38
N SER A 438 -10.58 -19.42 1.03
CA SER A 438 -10.21 -20.50 1.97
C SER A 438 -8.77 -20.93 1.72
N ARG A 439 -8.14 -21.45 2.77
CA ARG A 439 -6.88 -22.19 2.64
C ARG A 439 -7.17 -23.60 2.15
N TYR A 440 -6.27 -24.11 1.34
CA TYR A 440 -6.36 -25.46 0.77
C TYR A 440 -5.08 -26.23 1.07
N ALA A 441 -5.23 -27.55 1.27
CA ALA A 441 -4.13 -28.49 1.34
C ALA A 441 -4.23 -29.49 0.18
N LEU A 442 -3.09 -29.90 -0.34
CA LEU A 442 -3.00 -30.94 -1.35
C LEU A 442 -3.11 -32.31 -0.66
N LYS A 443 -4.08 -33.14 -1.06
CA LYS A 443 -4.23 -34.53 -0.64
C LYS A 443 -4.24 -35.44 -1.87
N GLY A 444 -3.09 -36.03 -2.16
CA GLY A 444 -2.90 -36.70 -3.44
C GLY A 444 -2.95 -35.71 -4.60
N THR A 445 -3.96 -35.84 -5.47
CA THR A 445 -4.20 -34.93 -6.61
C THR A 445 -5.37 -33.97 -6.39
N GLU A 446 -5.96 -33.97 -5.19
CA GLU A 446 -7.13 -33.15 -4.87
C GLU A 446 -6.76 -32.01 -3.90
N LEU A 447 -7.40 -30.85 -4.11
CA LEU A 447 -7.34 -29.73 -3.18
C LEU A 447 -8.50 -29.79 -2.20
N VAL A 448 -8.17 -29.90 -0.91
CA VAL A 448 -9.16 -29.97 0.16
C VAL A 448 -9.14 -28.66 0.96
N PRO A 449 -10.28 -27.99 1.16
CA PRO A 449 -10.34 -26.79 1.98
C PRO A 449 -10.03 -27.14 3.45
N THR A 450 -9.18 -26.36 4.10
CA THR A 450 -8.76 -26.57 5.49
C THR A 450 -9.36 -25.55 6.43
N SER A 451 -9.38 -24.28 6.06
CA SER A 451 -9.93 -23.20 6.88
C SER A 451 -10.42 -22.03 6.02
N ARG A 452 -11.43 -21.31 6.51
CA ARG A 452 -11.87 -20.07 5.88
C ARG A 452 -10.90 -18.94 6.23
N VAL A 453 -10.65 -18.05 5.26
CA VAL A 453 -9.85 -16.85 5.45
C VAL A 453 -10.79 -15.65 5.61
N LEU A 454 -10.56 -14.85 6.66
CA LEU A 454 -11.19 -13.55 6.77
C LEU A 454 -10.42 -12.58 5.88
N SER A 455 -11.06 -12.11 4.83
CA SER A 455 -10.45 -11.19 3.87
C SER A 455 -11.29 -9.92 3.72
N HIS A 456 -10.64 -8.83 3.34
CA HIS A 456 -11.32 -7.60 2.99
C HIS A 456 -12.27 -7.82 1.78
N ASP A 457 -13.40 -7.11 1.72
CA ASP A 457 -14.39 -7.28 0.64
C ASP A 457 -13.85 -6.99 -0.77
N ALA A 458 -12.87 -6.08 -0.87
CA ALA A 458 -12.20 -5.76 -2.13
C ALA A 458 -11.03 -6.71 -2.47
N PHE A 459 -10.77 -7.74 -1.64
CA PHE A 459 -9.66 -8.67 -1.86
C PHE A 459 -9.86 -9.48 -3.15
N ARG A 460 -8.77 -9.64 -3.88
CA ARG A 460 -8.64 -10.47 -5.08
C ARG A 460 -7.44 -11.39 -4.92
N ALA A 461 -7.61 -12.66 -5.20
CA ALA A 461 -6.55 -13.67 -5.11
C ALA A 461 -5.49 -13.53 -6.21
N THR A 462 -5.53 -12.46 -6.98
CA THR A 462 -4.51 -12.07 -7.95
C THR A 462 -3.93 -10.72 -7.54
N GLY A 463 -2.62 -10.54 -7.65
CA GLY A 463 -1.97 -9.30 -7.27
C GLY A 463 -1.92 -9.07 -5.75
N ALA A 464 -1.65 -10.11 -4.96
CA ALA A 464 -1.54 -10.02 -3.50
C ALA A 464 -0.26 -10.66 -2.96
N THR A 465 0.21 -10.18 -1.81
CA THR A 465 1.38 -10.71 -1.09
C THR A 465 1.26 -10.50 0.41
N PHE A 466 1.97 -11.28 1.21
CA PHE A 466 2.20 -11.01 2.64
C PHE A 466 3.52 -10.27 2.84
N ALA A 467 3.52 -9.30 3.76
CA ALA A 467 4.71 -8.53 4.06
C ALA A 467 4.87 -8.29 5.57
N ASN A 468 6.10 -8.30 6.05
CA ASN A 468 6.48 -7.80 7.36
C ASN A 468 6.87 -6.30 7.26
N ILE A 469 5.94 -5.46 6.84
CA ILE A 469 6.18 -4.01 6.66
C ILE A 469 6.05 -3.22 7.96
N THR A 470 5.58 -3.84 9.02
CA THR A 470 5.39 -3.17 10.32
C THR A 470 6.54 -3.41 11.30
N GLY A 471 7.45 -4.34 11.01
CA GLY A 471 8.45 -4.82 11.95
C GLY A 471 7.86 -5.61 13.12
N ALA A 472 6.54 -5.79 13.16
CA ALA A 472 5.85 -6.61 14.17
C ALA A 472 5.91 -8.09 13.79
N LYS A 473 5.57 -8.97 14.75
CA LYS A 473 5.46 -10.42 14.47
C LYS A 473 4.32 -10.73 13.49
N GLU A 474 3.29 -9.90 13.45
CA GLU A 474 2.14 -10.06 12.57
C GLU A 474 2.45 -9.50 11.18
N ARG A 475 2.31 -10.33 10.18
CA ARG A 475 2.45 -9.93 8.78
C ARG A 475 1.13 -9.36 8.28
N VAL A 476 1.23 -8.39 7.38
CA VAL A 476 0.07 -7.77 6.73
C VAL A 476 -0.15 -8.37 5.35
N LEU A 477 -1.41 -8.37 4.93
CA LEU A 477 -1.80 -8.73 3.58
C LEU A 477 -1.88 -7.45 2.73
N ALA A 478 -1.12 -7.40 1.65
CA ALA A 478 -1.16 -6.32 0.67
C ALA A 478 -1.71 -6.84 -0.66
N PHE A 479 -2.66 -6.13 -1.26
CA PHE A 479 -3.26 -6.51 -2.53
C PHE A 479 -3.70 -5.28 -3.34
N VAL A 480 -3.78 -5.45 -4.66
CA VAL A 480 -4.31 -4.41 -5.56
C VAL A 480 -5.82 -4.62 -5.71
N ASP A 481 -6.59 -3.60 -5.34
CA ASP A 481 -8.05 -3.65 -5.34
C ASP A 481 -8.65 -3.39 -6.75
N GLU A 482 -9.99 -3.36 -6.82
CA GLU A 482 -10.74 -3.14 -8.06
C GLU A 482 -10.48 -1.78 -8.71
N GLN A 483 -10.12 -0.79 -7.92
CA GLN A 483 -9.78 0.55 -8.39
C GLN A 483 -8.30 0.67 -8.77
N GLY A 484 -7.54 -0.42 -8.70
CA GLY A 484 -6.10 -0.43 -8.94
C GLY A 484 -5.31 0.26 -7.81
N ARG A 485 -5.80 0.23 -6.57
CA ARG A 485 -5.10 0.79 -5.41
C ARG A 485 -4.51 -0.33 -4.57
N LEU A 486 -3.28 -0.12 -4.10
CA LEU A 486 -2.71 -1.03 -3.12
C LEU A 486 -3.39 -0.83 -1.78
N THR A 487 -4.02 -1.89 -1.28
CA THR A 487 -4.69 -1.92 0.02
C THR A 487 -3.90 -2.84 0.95
N ILE A 488 -3.60 -2.37 2.15
CA ILE A 488 -2.91 -3.13 3.20
C ILE A 488 -3.92 -3.43 4.31
N THR A 489 -4.04 -4.70 4.69
CA THR A 489 -4.94 -5.15 5.75
C THR A 489 -4.18 -5.99 6.78
N ASN A 490 -4.73 -6.07 8.00
CA ASN A 490 -4.26 -7.03 8.99
C ASN A 490 -4.76 -8.46 8.68
N SER A 491 -4.39 -9.42 9.51
CA SER A 491 -4.73 -10.86 9.38
C SER A 491 -6.23 -11.16 9.43
N VAL A 492 -7.06 -10.25 9.93
CA VAL A 492 -8.52 -10.37 10.00
C VAL A 492 -9.25 -9.53 8.93
N GLY A 493 -8.53 -8.98 7.96
CA GLY A 493 -9.10 -8.26 6.82
C GLY A 493 -9.49 -6.80 7.11
N HIS A 494 -9.12 -6.21 8.26
CA HIS A 494 -9.31 -4.79 8.49
C HIS A 494 -8.29 -3.96 7.71
N GLU A 495 -8.76 -2.94 6.99
CA GLU A 495 -7.91 -2.02 6.24
C GLU A 495 -7.06 -1.18 7.20
N LEU A 496 -5.75 -1.27 7.04
CA LEU A 496 -4.76 -0.45 7.75
C LEU A 496 -4.39 0.78 6.93
N TRP A 497 -4.33 0.61 5.60
CA TRP A 497 -3.96 1.67 4.69
C TRP A 497 -4.36 1.34 3.25
N ARG A 498 -4.58 2.38 2.45
CA ARG A 498 -4.83 2.28 1.01
C ARG A 498 -4.07 3.37 0.27
N SER A 499 -3.45 3.01 -0.85
CA SER A 499 -2.72 3.99 -1.65
C SER A 499 -3.65 5.07 -2.20
N SER A 500 -3.17 6.30 -2.22
CA SER A 500 -3.89 7.44 -2.81
C SER A 500 -3.80 7.45 -4.34
N MET A 501 -2.88 6.68 -4.91
CA MET A 501 -2.67 6.54 -6.36
C MET A 501 -2.99 5.14 -6.84
N THR A 502 -3.22 5.00 -8.14
CA THR A 502 -3.35 3.70 -8.80
C THR A 502 -1.98 3.08 -9.06
N VAL A 503 -1.89 1.77 -8.86
CA VAL A 503 -0.71 0.94 -9.09
C VAL A 503 -1.09 -0.25 -9.98
N GLY A 504 -0.15 -1.13 -10.29
CA GLY A 504 -0.38 -2.31 -11.11
C GLY A 504 -0.40 -1.97 -12.60
N GLY A 505 -1.48 -2.31 -13.27
CA GLY A 505 -1.64 -2.11 -14.72
C GLY A 505 -1.18 -3.32 -15.51
N GLY A 506 -1.58 -4.54 -15.12
CA GLY A 506 -1.24 -5.78 -15.81
C GLY A 506 -1.74 -5.86 -17.25
N LEU A 507 -1.06 -6.67 -18.06
CA LEU A 507 -1.39 -6.90 -19.47
C LEU A 507 -2.50 -7.95 -19.66
N VAL A 508 -2.69 -8.82 -18.67
CA VAL A 508 -3.66 -9.91 -18.72
C VAL A 508 -5.04 -9.44 -18.31
N THR A 509 -6.07 -9.94 -18.97
CA THR A 509 -7.47 -9.70 -18.61
C THR A 509 -8.23 -11.01 -18.54
N ALA A 510 -9.00 -11.21 -17.48
CA ALA A 510 -10.03 -12.21 -17.40
C ALA A 510 -11.29 -11.72 -18.14
N GLN A 511 -11.84 -12.55 -19.02
CA GLN A 511 -13.02 -12.22 -19.82
C GLN A 511 -14.26 -12.86 -19.22
N VAL A 512 -15.34 -12.10 -19.09
CA VAL A 512 -16.65 -12.61 -18.69
C VAL A 512 -17.72 -12.19 -19.69
N LYS A 513 -18.73 -13.05 -19.88
CA LYS A 513 -19.86 -12.79 -20.76
C LYS A 513 -21.11 -12.61 -19.92
N LEU A 514 -21.67 -11.43 -19.97
CA LEU A 514 -22.90 -11.08 -19.27
C LEU A 514 -24.06 -11.04 -20.24
N THR A 515 -25.19 -11.62 -19.88
CA THR A 515 -26.42 -11.45 -20.64
C THR A 515 -27.23 -10.32 -20.04
N GLN A 516 -27.30 -9.19 -20.73
CA GLN A 516 -28.08 -8.03 -20.32
C GLN A 516 -29.16 -7.74 -21.38
N LEU A 517 -30.41 -7.75 -20.97
CA LEU A 517 -31.58 -7.48 -21.85
C LEU A 517 -31.55 -8.33 -23.16
N GLY A 518 -31.14 -9.59 -23.07
CA GLY A 518 -31.05 -10.49 -24.22
C GLY A 518 -29.80 -10.28 -25.10
N THR A 519 -28.93 -9.34 -24.77
CA THR A 519 -27.67 -9.08 -25.49
C THR A 519 -26.49 -9.61 -24.68
N ILE A 520 -25.53 -10.27 -25.34
CA ILE A 520 -24.28 -10.71 -24.70
C ILE A 520 -23.31 -9.52 -24.69
N VAL A 521 -22.94 -9.09 -23.48
CA VAL A 521 -21.94 -8.05 -23.25
C VAL A 521 -20.67 -8.72 -22.70
N GLU A 522 -19.54 -8.49 -23.35
CA GLU A 522 -18.24 -8.95 -22.85
C GLU A 522 -17.64 -7.89 -21.93
N LYS A 523 -17.27 -8.30 -20.72
CA LYS A 523 -16.58 -7.46 -19.74
C LYS A 523 -15.20 -8.04 -19.45
N SER A 524 -14.19 -7.19 -19.42
CA SER A 524 -12.80 -7.54 -19.13
C SER A 524 -12.39 -7.05 -17.76
N PHE A 525 -11.80 -7.92 -16.96
CA PHE A 525 -11.22 -7.59 -15.67
C PHE A 525 -9.71 -7.75 -15.73
N ARG A 526 -8.99 -6.70 -15.39
CA ARG A 526 -7.53 -6.72 -15.38
C ARG A 526 -7.01 -7.61 -14.26
N ILE A 527 -6.01 -8.41 -14.57
CA ILE A 527 -5.22 -9.18 -13.61
C ILE A 527 -3.98 -8.36 -13.30
N GLU A 528 -3.87 -7.94 -12.07
CA GLU A 528 -2.76 -7.09 -11.65
C GLU A 528 -1.50 -7.92 -11.39
N PRO A 529 -0.30 -7.40 -11.70
CA PRO A 529 0.95 -8.04 -11.31
C PRO A 529 1.05 -8.19 -9.80
N GLN A 530 1.66 -9.27 -9.35
CA GLN A 530 1.84 -9.53 -7.93
C GLN A 530 2.79 -8.49 -7.31
N PRO A 531 2.42 -7.84 -6.19
CA PRO A 531 3.34 -7.02 -5.42
C PRO A 531 4.46 -7.87 -4.83
N LEU A 532 5.67 -7.34 -4.79
CA LEU A 532 6.83 -8.00 -4.22
C LEU A 532 7.09 -7.46 -2.81
N ALA A 533 7.04 -8.33 -1.81
CA ALA A 533 7.49 -8.03 -0.45
C ALA A 533 8.98 -8.38 -0.32
N VAL A 534 9.82 -7.39 -0.02
CA VAL A 534 11.28 -7.56 0.00
C VAL A 534 11.92 -6.55 0.94
N ASP A 535 12.91 -6.96 1.69
CA ASP A 535 13.74 -6.09 2.53
C ASP A 535 14.82 -5.43 1.64
N LEU A 536 14.64 -4.14 1.35
CA LEU A 536 15.49 -3.39 0.40
C LEU A 536 16.69 -2.71 1.06
N ASP A 537 16.72 -2.61 2.39
CA ASP A 537 17.79 -1.94 3.13
C ASP A 537 18.48 -2.82 4.16
N GLY A 538 18.02 -4.06 4.34
CA GLY A 538 18.62 -5.05 5.23
C GLY A 538 18.31 -4.81 6.70
N ASP A 539 17.23 -4.08 7.01
CA ASP A 539 16.82 -3.76 8.38
C ASP A 539 15.90 -4.81 9.01
N GLY A 540 15.51 -5.85 8.24
CA GLY A 540 14.62 -6.92 8.66
C GLY A 540 13.12 -6.58 8.54
N VAL A 541 12.80 -5.38 8.07
CA VAL A 541 11.44 -4.95 7.72
C VAL A 541 11.32 -4.94 6.19
N GLN A 542 10.22 -5.45 5.66
CA GLN A 542 10.05 -5.53 4.23
C GLN A 542 9.35 -4.30 3.68
N GLU A 543 9.80 -3.82 2.53
CA GLU A 543 9.04 -2.92 1.67
C GLU A 543 8.17 -3.73 0.72
N ILE A 544 7.17 -3.05 0.13
CA ILE A 544 6.34 -3.61 -0.92
C ILE A 544 6.62 -2.85 -2.21
N VAL A 545 7.20 -3.54 -3.18
CA VAL A 545 7.45 -3.00 -4.52
C VAL A 545 6.30 -3.38 -5.44
N VAL A 546 5.71 -2.39 -6.12
CA VAL A 546 4.61 -2.60 -7.05
C VAL A 546 4.88 -1.92 -8.40
N PRO A 547 4.47 -2.52 -9.52
CA PRO A 547 4.47 -1.85 -10.81
C PRO A 547 3.50 -0.67 -10.83
N VAL A 548 3.83 0.35 -11.62
CA VAL A 548 2.95 1.48 -11.97
C VAL A 548 3.04 1.64 -13.49
N ASN A 549 2.17 0.94 -14.20
CA ASN A 549 2.14 0.95 -15.65
C ASN A 549 1.12 1.99 -16.15
N GLN A 550 1.58 2.92 -16.99
CA GLN A 550 0.75 3.95 -17.60
C GLN A 550 1.04 4.01 -19.11
N GLY A 551 0.04 3.63 -19.91
CA GLY A 551 0.24 3.49 -21.35
C GLY A 551 1.23 2.36 -21.66
N GLU A 552 2.30 2.68 -22.36
CA GLU A 552 3.38 1.75 -22.74
C GLU A 552 4.63 1.87 -21.84
N ALA A 553 4.60 2.77 -20.86
CA ALA A 553 5.69 2.98 -19.92
C ALA A 553 5.39 2.36 -18.56
N GLY A 554 6.37 1.71 -17.96
CA GLY A 554 6.31 1.14 -16.62
C GLY A 554 7.21 1.88 -15.65
N ARG A 555 6.78 1.99 -14.40
CA ARG A 555 7.58 2.47 -13.26
C ARG A 555 7.41 1.51 -12.10
N LEU A 556 8.22 1.69 -11.08
CA LEU A 556 8.04 1.03 -9.80
C LEU A 556 7.57 2.05 -8.77
N ALA A 557 6.75 1.60 -7.84
CA ALA A 557 6.50 2.31 -6.60
C ALA A 557 6.94 1.43 -5.42
N VAL A 558 7.50 2.05 -4.42
CA VAL A 558 7.90 1.40 -3.17
C VAL A 558 6.98 1.89 -2.07
N VAL A 559 6.37 0.96 -1.35
CA VAL A 559 5.59 1.24 -0.14
C VAL A 559 6.40 0.80 1.05
N PHE A 560 6.58 1.69 1.99
CA PHE A 560 7.33 1.48 3.21
C PHE A 560 6.63 2.12 4.40
N ARG A 561 7.01 1.73 5.60
CA ARG A 561 6.50 2.34 6.82
C ARG A 561 7.51 3.36 7.35
N GLY A 562 7.17 4.64 7.21
CA GLY A 562 7.89 5.71 7.87
C GLY A 562 7.38 5.96 9.29
N PRO A 563 8.03 6.88 10.04
CA PRO A 563 7.63 7.24 11.41
C PRO A 563 6.17 7.72 11.52
N ALA A 564 5.64 8.32 10.46
CA ALA A 564 4.28 8.85 10.41
C ALA A 564 3.26 7.91 9.74
N GLY A 565 3.60 6.63 9.51
CA GLY A 565 2.72 5.64 8.90
C GLY A 565 3.19 5.17 7.54
N PHE A 566 2.26 4.54 6.79
CA PHE A 566 2.59 4.01 5.46
C PHE A 566 2.77 5.13 4.44
N ARG A 567 3.79 4.98 3.62
CA ARG A 567 4.15 5.90 2.53
C ARG A 567 4.26 5.11 1.22
N ILE A 568 3.93 5.77 0.11
CA ILE A 568 4.19 5.26 -1.24
C ILE A 568 5.01 6.27 -2.01
N GLN A 569 6.10 5.83 -2.61
CA GLN A 569 6.95 6.66 -3.44
C GLN A 569 7.16 5.99 -4.78
N VAL A 570 6.89 6.72 -5.87
CA VAL A 570 7.18 6.26 -7.23
C VAL A 570 8.64 6.53 -7.53
N VAL A 571 9.33 5.53 -8.05
CA VAL A 571 10.69 5.66 -8.56
C VAL A 571 10.65 6.56 -9.79
N ASN A 572 11.44 7.63 -9.80
CA ASN A 572 11.37 8.68 -10.84
C ASN A 572 11.74 8.18 -12.23
N SER A 573 12.66 7.22 -12.32
CA SER A 573 13.03 6.57 -13.58
C SER A 573 11.97 5.56 -14.00
N GLY A 574 11.69 5.46 -15.29
CA GLY A 574 10.75 4.51 -15.87
C GLY A 574 11.44 3.52 -16.79
N PHE A 575 10.71 2.46 -17.13
CA PHE A 575 11.12 1.49 -18.15
C PHE A 575 10.44 1.83 -19.48
N GLU A 576 11.16 1.65 -20.57
CA GLU A 576 10.55 1.65 -21.91
C GLU A 576 9.82 0.32 -22.12
N GLY A 577 8.65 0.18 -21.50
CA GLY A 577 7.85 -1.02 -21.50
C GLY A 577 7.09 -1.19 -20.19
N MET A 578 6.15 -2.14 -20.17
CA MET A 578 5.30 -2.41 -19.01
C MET A 578 5.95 -3.45 -18.10
N VAL A 579 5.98 -3.22 -16.81
CA VAL A 579 6.45 -4.19 -15.81
C VAL A 579 5.33 -5.18 -15.51
N THR A 580 5.50 -6.42 -15.91
CA THR A 580 4.46 -7.48 -15.78
C THR A 580 4.74 -8.49 -14.69
N GLY A 581 5.94 -8.50 -14.13
CA GLY A 581 6.33 -9.37 -13.03
C GLY A 581 7.52 -8.82 -12.28
N LEU A 582 7.56 -9.07 -10.99
CA LEU A 582 8.65 -8.73 -10.08
C LEU A 582 9.08 -9.97 -9.29
N GLY A 583 10.33 -10.01 -8.89
CA GLY A 583 10.88 -11.04 -8.03
C GLY A 583 12.15 -10.57 -7.32
N ALA A 584 12.61 -11.34 -6.36
CA ALA A 584 13.86 -11.09 -5.65
C ALA A 584 14.66 -12.38 -5.53
N ILE A 585 15.96 -12.27 -5.73
CA ILE A 585 16.92 -13.36 -5.57
C ILE A 585 17.82 -13.02 -4.39
N PRO A 586 17.80 -13.81 -3.30
CA PRO A 586 18.70 -13.61 -2.18
C PRO A 586 20.16 -13.71 -2.62
N ASN A 587 20.99 -12.80 -2.16
CA ASN A 587 22.43 -12.87 -2.40
C ASN A 587 23.09 -13.88 -1.44
N ALA A 588 24.13 -14.57 -1.90
CA ALA A 588 24.81 -15.62 -1.14
C ALA A 588 25.48 -15.10 0.15
N ASP A 589 25.82 -13.85 0.20
CA ASP A 589 26.46 -13.17 1.33
C ASP A 589 25.47 -12.60 2.37
N GLY A 590 24.15 -12.84 2.17
CA GLY A 590 23.10 -12.32 3.05
C GLY A 590 22.88 -10.80 2.94
N THR A 591 23.44 -10.17 1.91
CA THR A 591 23.17 -8.76 1.60
C THR A 591 21.78 -8.58 0.98
N VAL A 592 21.42 -7.31 0.73
CA VAL A 592 20.15 -6.95 0.08
C VAL A 592 19.95 -7.78 -1.20
N PRO A 593 18.77 -8.40 -1.40
CA PRO A 593 18.51 -9.27 -2.55
C PRO A 593 18.55 -8.49 -3.87
N SER A 594 18.92 -9.20 -4.95
CA SER A 594 18.83 -8.67 -6.30
C SER A 594 17.37 -8.67 -6.77
N LEU A 595 16.87 -7.52 -7.22
CA LEU A 595 15.54 -7.40 -7.80
C LEU A 595 15.54 -7.91 -9.24
N VAL A 596 14.47 -8.61 -9.63
CA VAL A 596 14.21 -9.07 -10.99
C VAL A 596 12.91 -8.47 -11.48
N ALA A 597 12.90 -7.94 -12.70
CA ALA A 597 11.72 -7.36 -13.34
C ALA A 597 11.56 -7.87 -14.78
N ALA A 598 10.36 -8.28 -15.14
CA ALA A 598 9.96 -8.55 -16.52
C ALA A 598 9.38 -7.28 -17.14
N VAL A 599 10.07 -6.73 -18.14
CA VAL A 599 9.69 -5.50 -18.85
C VAL A 599 9.28 -5.84 -20.27
N VAL A 600 8.00 -5.66 -20.59
CA VAL A 600 7.42 -5.97 -21.90
C VAL A 600 7.38 -4.72 -22.78
N GLN A 601 8.09 -4.76 -23.88
CA GLN A 601 8.02 -3.75 -24.94
C GLN A 601 7.04 -4.22 -26.01
N ARG A 602 6.03 -3.42 -26.30
CA ARG A 602 5.09 -3.71 -27.40
C ARG A 602 5.66 -3.23 -28.73
N ARG A 603 5.69 -4.11 -29.71
CA ARG A 603 6.00 -3.76 -31.09
C ARG A 603 4.70 -3.74 -31.91
N GLY A 604 4.13 -2.54 -32.11
CA GLY A 604 2.99 -2.34 -33.02
C GLY A 604 1.60 -2.46 -32.39
N LEU A 605 0.60 -1.93 -33.10
CA LEU A 605 -0.81 -1.78 -32.68
C LEU A 605 -1.66 -3.06 -32.77
N VAL A 606 -1.13 -4.17 -33.26
CA VAL A 606 -1.93 -5.36 -33.61
C VAL A 606 -1.43 -6.60 -32.88
N LEU A 607 -2.30 -7.21 -32.11
CA LEU A 607 -2.21 -8.47 -31.35
C LEU A 607 -1.57 -8.39 -29.95
N ARG A 608 -2.37 -8.77 -28.95
CA ARG A 608 -2.07 -8.80 -27.51
C ARG A 608 -0.86 -9.68 -27.10
N SER A 609 -0.33 -10.49 -28.01
CA SER A 609 0.78 -11.43 -27.79
C SER A 609 2.09 -11.01 -28.47
N SER A 610 2.10 -9.98 -29.30
CA SER A 610 3.32 -9.50 -29.95
C SER A 610 4.05 -8.50 -29.10
N GLY A 611 5.05 -8.94 -28.38
CA GLY A 611 5.94 -8.09 -27.60
C GLY A 611 7.25 -8.81 -27.37
N GLU A 612 8.30 -8.05 -27.10
CA GLU A 612 9.57 -8.54 -26.61
C GLU A 612 9.67 -8.26 -25.13
N THR A 613 10.17 -9.20 -24.33
CA THR A 613 10.36 -9.01 -22.90
C THR A 613 11.83 -9.01 -22.55
N HIS A 614 12.27 -7.94 -21.88
CA HIS A 614 13.57 -7.90 -21.23
C HIS A 614 13.42 -8.31 -19.77
N LEU A 615 14.11 -9.39 -19.38
CA LEU A 615 14.23 -9.78 -17.99
C LEU A 615 15.46 -9.07 -17.41
N LEU A 616 15.20 -8.11 -16.54
CA LEU A 616 16.20 -7.23 -15.95
C LEU A 616 16.50 -7.66 -14.52
N MET A 617 17.76 -7.52 -14.08
CA MET A 617 18.14 -7.79 -12.69
C MET A 617 19.07 -6.68 -12.18
N THR A 618 18.87 -6.24 -10.94
CA THR A 618 19.84 -5.36 -10.25
C THR A 618 21.11 -6.13 -9.92
N VAL A 619 22.26 -5.49 -10.09
CA VAL A 619 23.55 -6.08 -9.76
C VAL A 619 23.93 -5.62 -8.35
N PRO A 620 24.23 -6.53 -7.40
CA PRO A 620 24.81 -6.14 -6.11
C PRO A 620 26.17 -5.48 -6.31
N GLU A 621 26.49 -4.48 -5.50
CA GLU A 621 27.80 -3.82 -5.49
C GLU A 621 28.84 -4.64 -4.74
#